data_afa5554ecf00ed49d672b31e7836acc2
#
_entry.id   afa5554ecf00ed49d672b31e7836acc2
#
_cell.length_a   1.000
_cell.length_b   1.000
_cell.length_c   1.000
_cell.angle_alpha   90.00
_cell.angle_beta   90.00
_cell.angle_gamma   90.00
#
_symmetry.space_group_name_H-M   'P 1'
#
loop_
_entity.id
_entity.type
_entity.pdbx_description
1 polymer ?
#
loop_
_entity_poly.entity_id
_entity_poly.type
_entity_poly.pdbx_seq_one_letter_code
_entity_poly.pdbx_strand_id
1 'polypeptide(L)'
;MNATAASAGSTMRDLALACRDAGASIASLSTAAKREVLAAMAERLEQRSDEILTANAQDVAAAQAKGQGAALIDRLRLDAARLASVAEGIRAVARQSDPVGTVTHAETRPNGIRVERVRIPLGLVAMIYEARPNVTADAAALCFYAGNAVLLRGGSEALQSNRAIASALREALRAHDLPLAAITLIEDLSRETMMELLQLHDLIDLAIPRGGEGLIRFVAEHARVPVIKHYRGVCHLYVDRSADLDVAMHLLIDGKTTRPAVCNALETLLVHADVAGKFLPRATAALRARGVELRGCDRSRAFVADMIAAGDEDYAAEFLDLIIAVRVVDDLDAAIAHIRHFGSDHTEVIAARDAGTARRFVAALRSAVVMVNASSRFSDGSELGLGAEIGISTTRLHAYGPMGAEALTIERYVIHGDGQVRHSESAA
;
A
#
# COMPACT_ATOMS: atom_id res chain seq x y z
N MET A 1 0.49 27.07 27.77
CA MET A 1 0.01 28.18 26.91
C MET A 1 -0.81 27.58 25.78
N ASN A 2 -1.92 28.14 25.49
CA ASN A 2 -3.08 27.70 24.76
C ASN A 2 -2.87 26.79 23.54
N ALA A 3 -3.50 25.63 23.58
CA ALA A 3 -3.83 24.84 22.40
C ALA A 3 -4.87 25.63 21.59
N THR A 4 -4.46 26.35 20.58
CA THR A 4 -5.37 26.95 19.60
C THR A 4 -5.98 25.81 18.78
N ALA A 5 -7.27 25.56 19.02
CA ALA A 5 -8.14 24.93 18.03
C ALA A 5 -7.91 25.66 16.70
N ALA A 6 -7.75 24.90 15.61
CA ALA A 6 -7.69 25.49 14.29
C ALA A 6 -8.93 26.38 14.12
N SER A 7 -8.74 27.69 14.08
CA SER A 7 -9.82 28.65 13.93
C SER A 7 -10.43 28.52 12.53
N ALA A 8 -11.73 28.70 12.42
CA ALA A 8 -12.42 28.88 11.15
C ALA A 8 -11.73 30.04 10.38
N GLY A 9 -10.83 29.71 9.42
CA GLY A 9 -10.06 30.70 8.66
C GLY A 9 -8.62 30.27 8.28
N SER A 10 -8.08 29.14 8.76
CA SER A 10 -6.77 28.65 8.31
C SER A 10 -6.86 28.10 6.89
N THR A 11 -5.99 28.58 6.00
CA THR A 11 -5.90 28.05 4.62
C THR A 11 -5.28 26.65 4.62
N MET A 12 -5.47 25.89 3.55
CA MET A 12 -4.80 24.59 3.39
C MET A 12 -3.27 24.73 3.48
N ARG A 13 -2.74 25.84 2.98
CA ARG A 13 -1.32 26.16 3.06
C ARG A 13 -0.83 26.36 4.50
N ASP A 14 -1.60 27.03 5.35
CA ASP A 14 -1.25 27.25 6.76
C ASP A 14 -1.22 25.91 7.52
N LEU A 15 -2.18 25.02 7.26
CA LEU A 15 -2.21 23.68 7.83
C LEU A 15 -0.98 22.87 7.40
N ALA A 16 -0.64 22.92 6.11
CA ALA A 16 0.53 22.22 5.58
C ALA A 16 1.85 22.73 6.16
N LEU A 17 2.00 24.06 6.32
CA LEU A 17 3.17 24.68 6.95
C LEU A 17 3.31 24.22 8.40
N ALA A 18 2.25 24.33 9.19
CA ALA A 18 2.27 23.92 10.60
C ALA A 18 2.59 22.42 10.76
N CYS A 19 2.07 21.58 9.84
CA CYS A 19 2.34 20.15 9.83
C CYS A 19 3.81 19.87 9.46
N ARG A 20 4.34 20.52 8.42
CA ARG A 20 5.74 20.39 7.99
C ARG A 20 6.72 20.82 9.08
N ASP A 21 6.48 21.97 9.73
CA ASP A 21 7.33 22.47 10.83
C ASP A 21 7.34 21.49 12.01
N ALA A 22 6.19 20.88 12.33
CA ALA A 22 6.09 19.84 13.34
C ALA A 22 6.93 18.59 13.00
N GLY A 23 7.08 18.27 11.71
CA GLY A 23 7.88 17.14 11.24
C GLY A 23 9.34 17.17 11.67
N ALA A 24 9.93 18.35 11.82
CA ALA A 24 11.32 18.49 12.28
C ALA A 24 11.54 17.90 13.68
N SER A 25 10.58 18.07 14.59
CA SER A 25 10.62 17.48 15.93
C SER A 25 10.52 15.96 15.89
N ILE A 26 9.68 15.42 15.00
CA ILE A 26 9.51 13.98 14.85
C ILE A 26 10.76 13.33 14.24
N ALA A 27 11.36 13.96 13.22
CA ALA A 27 12.57 13.48 12.55
C ALA A 27 13.78 13.36 13.48
N SER A 28 13.82 14.14 14.58
CA SER A 28 14.91 14.14 15.55
C SER A 28 14.76 13.14 16.69
N LEU A 29 13.63 12.45 16.78
CA LEU A 29 13.36 11.48 17.85
C LEU A 29 14.27 10.26 17.76
N SER A 30 14.72 9.77 18.91
CA SER A 30 15.38 8.46 18.97
C SER A 30 14.39 7.34 18.69
N THR A 31 14.88 6.18 18.24
CA THR A 31 14.08 4.96 18.05
C THR A 31 13.28 4.58 19.31
N ALA A 32 13.89 4.74 20.52
CA ALA A 32 13.21 4.45 21.77
C ALA A 32 12.02 5.39 21.98
N ALA A 33 12.20 6.69 21.82
CA ALA A 33 11.13 7.68 21.95
C ALA A 33 10.00 7.45 20.93
N LYS A 34 10.32 7.12 19.68
CA LYS A 34 9.31 6.76 18.67
C LYS A 34 8.47 5.55 19.10
N ARG A 35 9.12 4.52 19.66
CA ARG A 35 8.44 3.31 20.14
C ARG A 35 7.52 3.59 21.31
N GLU A 36 7.94 4.43 22.26
CA GLU A 36 7.11 4.84 23.40
C GLU A 36 5.86 5.60 22.94
N VAL A 37 6.01 6.53 22.01
CA VAL A 37 4.86 7.28 21.44
C VAL A 37 3.91 6.36 20.68
N LEU A 38 4.42 5.43 19.87
CA LEU A 38 3.57 4.46 19.16
C LEU A 38 2.84 3.53 20.13
N ALA A 39 3.49 3.08 21.20
CA ALA A 39 2.82 2.31 22.26
C ALA A 39 1.68 3.12 22.89
N ALA A 40 1.94 4.39 23.23
CA ALA A 40 0.92 5.29 23.74
C ALA A 40 -0.22 5.53 22.74
N MET A 41 0.07 5.64 21.43
CA MET A 41 -0.96 5.74 20.38
C MET A 41 -1.88 4.51 20.37
N ALA A 42 -1.31 3.30 20.43
CA ALA A 42 -2.08 2.06 20.48
C ALA A 42 -2.95 1.98 21.75
N GLU A 43 -2.40 2.34 22.91
CA GLU A 43 -3.14 2.40 24.18
C GLU A 43 -4.29 3.42 24.12
N ARG A 44 -4.09 4.60 23.54
CA ARG A 44 -5.17 5.60 23.41
C ARG A 44 -6.30 5.13 22.51
N LEU A 45 -6.01 4.40 21.43
CA LEU A 45 -7.06 3.80 20.60
C LEU A 45 -7.90 2.79 21.40
N GLU A 46 -7.27 1.95 22.22
CA GLU A 46 -7.96 0.98 23.07
C GLU A 46 -8.78 1.66 24.18
N GLN A 47 -8.21 2.65 24.88
CA GLN A 47 -8.87 3.41 25.94
C GLN A 47 -10.08 4.19 25.44
N ARG A 48 -10.06 4.67 24.19
CA ARG A 48 -11.14 5.42 23.56
C ARG A 48 -11.99 4.57 22.61
N SER A 49 -11.95 3.24 22.76
CA SER A 49 -12.66 2.30 21.89
C SER A 49 -14.14 2.63 21.78
N ASP A 50 -14.85 2.85 22.88
CA ASP A 50 -16.28 3.13 22.88
C ASP A 50 -16.62 4.39 22.09
N GLU A 51 -15.84 5.45 22.23
CA GLU A 51 -16.03 6.70 21.48
C GLU A 51 -15.78 6.49 19.98
N ILE A 52 -14.69 5.80 19.61
CA ILE A 52 -14.36 5.51 18.22
C ILE A 52 -15.43 4.64 17.57
N LEU A 53 -15.89 3.60 18.27
CA LEU A 53 -16.93 2.70 17.76
C LEU A 53 -18.29 3.40 17.65
N THR A 54 -18.61 4.31 18.58
CA THR A 54 -19.82 5.15 18.50
C THR A 54 -19.78 6.08 17.30
N ALA A 55 -18.64 6.75 17.05
CA ALA A 55 -18.42 7.60 15.88
C ALA A 55 -18.52 6.79 14.57
N ASN A 56 -17.97 5.58 14.56
CA ASN A 56 -18.06 4.69 13.41
C ASN A 56 -19.48 4.21 13.14
N ALA A 57 -20.26 3.90 14.17
CA ALA A 57 -21.65 3.53 14.02
C ALA A 57 -22.49 4.65 13.37
N GLN A 58 -22.19 5.93 13.68
CA GLN A 58 -22.81 7.09 13.03
C GLN A 58 -22.47 7.16 11.53
N ASP A 59 -21.19 6.99 11.18
CA ASP A 59 -20.73 6.99 9.79
C ASP A 59 -21.39 5.84 9.00
N VAL A 60 -21.43 4.62 9.58
CA VAL A 60 -22.05 3.44 8.95
C VAL A 60 -23.56 3.66 8.74
N ALA A 61 -24.27 4.17 9.76
CA ALA A 61 -25.70 4.46 9.64
C ALA A 61 -25.98 5.52 8.54
N ALA A 62 -25.16 6.58 8.46
CA ALA A 62 -25.26 7.58 7.43
C ALA A 62 -25.01 7.02 6.02
N ALA A 63 -24.02 6.12 5.87
CA ALA A 63 -23.71 5.45 4.61
C ALA A 63 -24.87 4.52 4.17
N GLN A 64 -25.45 3.76 5.10
CA GLN A 64 -26.62 2.92 4.85
C GLN A 64 -27.84 3.74 4.42
N ALA A 65 -28.12 4.84 5.11
CA ALA A 65 -29.22 5.75 4.77
C ALA A 65 -29.07 6.37 3.36
N LYS A 66 -27.83 6.54 2.89
CA LYS A 66 -27.50 7.00 1.51
C LYS A 66 -27.54 5.87 0.47
N GLY A 67 -27.87 4.63 0.85
CA GLY A 67 -27.92 3.48 -0.05
C GLY A 67 -26.56 3.03 -0.57
N GLN A 68 -25.48 3.25 0.18
CA GLN A 68 -24.13 2.81 -0.23
C GLN A 68 -24.05 1.27 -0.28
N GLY A 69 -23.26 0.74 -1.23
CA GLY A 69 -23.13 -0.68 -1.44
C GLY A 69 -22.49 -1.44 -0.27
N ALA A 70 -22.83 -2.71 -0.12
CA ALA A 70 -22.39 -3.57 0.99
C ALA A 70 -20.85 -3.61 1.15
N ALA A 71 -20.11 -3.63 0.04
CA ALA A 71 -18.64 -3.64 0.03
C ALA A 71 -18.02 -2.35 0.61
N LEU A 72 -18.65 -1.18 0.38
CA LEU A 72 -18.22 0.07 1.00
C LEU A 72 -18.53 0.08 2.48
N ILE A 73 -19.73 -0.37 2.87
CA ILE A 73 -20.15 -0.44 4.28
C ILE A 73 -19.25 -1.40 5.07
N ASP A 74 -18.86 -2.55 4.51
CA ASP A 74 -17.94 -3.47 5.19
C ASP A 74 -16.56 -2.85 5.39
N ARG A 75 -16.03 -2.13 4.39
CA ARG A 75 -14.75 -1.42 4.50
C ARG A 75 -14.78 -0.27 5.51
N LEU A 76 -15.93 0.41 5.63
CA LEU A 76 -16.14 1.51 6.56
C LEU A 76 -16.26 1.04 8.00
N ARG A 77 -16.82 -0.16 8.21
CA ARG A 77 -17.18 -0.67 9.53
C ARG A 77 -15.96 -1.00 10.37
N LEU A 78 -15.93 -0.46 11.59
CA LEU A 78 -15.07 -0.90 12.69
C LEU A 78 -15.93 -1.62 13.75
N ASP A 79 -15.39 -2.69 14.29
CA ASP A 79 -15.83 -3.34 15.51
C ASP A 79 -14.65 -3.43 16.48
N ALA A 80 -14.89 -3.93 17.69
CA ALA A 80 -13.85 -4.03 18.71
C ALA A 80 -12.66 -4.88 18.26
N ALA A 81 -12.89 -5.96 17.51
CA ALA A 81 -11.82 -6.81 17.00
C ALA A 81 -10.98 -6.11 15.94
N ARG A 82 -11.63 -5.42 15.00
CA ARG A 82 -10.93 -4.63 13.96
C ARG A 82 -10.14 -3.47 14.58
N LEU A 83 -10.69 -2.78 15.60
CA LEU A 83 -9.98 -1.71 16.29
C LEU A 83 -8.78 -2.23 17.09
N ALA A 84 -8.92 -3.36 17.78
CA ALA A 84 -7.81 -4.04 18.47
C ALA A 84 -6.72 -4.46 17.47
N SER A 85 -7.09 -4.93 16.27
CA SER A 85 -6.14 -5.24 15.19
C SER A 85 -5.39 -4.00 14.72
N VAL A 86 -6.03 -2.83 14.64
CA VAL A 86 -5.38 -1.55 14.30
C VAL A 86 -4.35 -1.17 15.38
N ALA A 87 -4.71 -1.26 16.66
CA ALA A 87 -3.78 -0.99 17.75
C ALA A 87 -2.57 -1.95 17.73
N GLU A 88 -2.80 -3.23 17.46
CA GLU A 88 -1.71 -4.21 17.31
C GLU A 88 -0.85 -3.93 16.07
N GLY A 89 -1.43 -3.45 14.98
CA GLY A 89 -0.69 -2.98 13.80
C GLY A 89 0.30 -1.86 14.16
N ILE A 90 -0.11 -0.88 14.97
CA ILE A 90 0.79 0.18 15.46
C ILE A 90 1.93 -0.41 16.31
N ARG A 91 1.63 -1.37 17.19
CA ARG A 91 2.67 -2.05 17.99
C ARG A 91 3.63 -2.86 17.09
N ALA A 92 3.10 -3.47 16.04
CA ALA A 92 3.93 -4.20 15.07
C ALA A 92 4.90 -3.27 14.34
N VAL A 93 4.45 -2.05 13.95
CA VAL A 93 5.34 -1.01 13.39
C VAL A 93 6.43 -0.65 14.40
N ALA A 94 6.10 -0.43 15.67
CA ALA A 94 7.06 -0.07 16.72
C ALA A 94 8.14 -1.15 16.97
N ARG A 95 7.85 -2.43 16.66
CA ARG A 95 8.80 -3.54 16.80
C ARG A 95 9.81 -3.65 15.66
N GLN A 96 9.59 -2.94 14.56
CA GLN A 96 10.49 -2.99 13.41
C GLN A 96 11.82 -2.29 13.69
N SER A 97 12.79 -2.51 12.80
CA SER A 97 14.00 -1.69 12.73
C SER A 97 13.64 -0.27 12.28
N ASP A 98 14.14 0.73 13.00
CA ASP A 98 13.95 2.14 12.58
C ASP A 98 14.75 2.38 11.29
N PRO A 99 14.10 2.80 10.21
CA PRO A 99 14.82 3.06 8.98
C PRO A 99 15.64 4.36 9.03
N VAL A 100 15.27 5.33 9.88
CA VAL A 100 15.92 6.64 9.94
C VAL A 100 17.32 6.52 10.55
N GLY A 101 18.30 7.10 9.88
CA GLY A 101 19.71 7.04 10.31
C GLY A 101 20.43 5.77 9.88
N THR A 102 19.75 4.80 9.26
CA THR A 102 20.40 3.58 8.74
C THR A 102 21.37 3.92 7.62
N VAL A 103 22.62 3.48 7.75
CA VAL A 103 23.64 3.55 6.69
C VAL A 103 23.44 2.38 5.75
N THR A 104 22.97 2.63 4.53
CA THR A 104 22.68 1.60 3.52
C THR A 104 23.92 1.25 2.69
N HIS A 105 24.85 2.20 2.58
CA HIS A 105 26.13 2.01 1.90
C HIS A 105 27.21 2.89 2.53
N ALA A 106 28.42 2.37 2.66
CA ALA A 106 29.58 3.14 3.11
C ALA A 106 30.83 2.70 2.33
N GLU A 107 31.60 3.67 1.86
CA GLU A 107 32.78 3.45 1.03
C GLU A 107 33.85 4.51 1.32
N THR A 108 35.11 4.12 1.40
CA THR A 108 36.24 5.06 1.44
C THR A 108 36.83 5.21 0.04
N ARG A 109 36.87 6.44 -0.45
CA ARG A 109 37.40 6.77 -1.79
C ARG A 109 38.93 6.80 -1.77
N PRO A 110 39.61 6.69 -2.96
CA PRO A 110 41.07 6.73 -3.04
C PRO A 110 41.73 7.99 -2.45
N ASN A 111 40.99 9.11 -2.41
CA ASN A 111 41.47 10.36 -1.80
C ASN A 111 41.25 10.45 -0.27
N GLY A 112 40.77 9.36 0.36
CA GLY A 112 40.59 9.26 1.80
C GLY A 112 39.22 9.74 2.31
N ILE A 113 38.36 10.36 1.50
CA ILE A 113 37.00 10.72 1.96
C ILE A 113 36.16 9.46 2.14
N ARG A 114 35.37 9.42 3.24
CA ARG A 114 34.38 8.39 3.49
C ARG A 114 33.01 8.89 3.04
N VAL A 115 32.37 8.16 2.15
CA VAL A 115 31.05 8.46 1.62
C VAL A 115 30.07 7.44 2.19
N GLU A 116 29.00 7.94 2.79
CA GLU A 116 27.90 7.14 3.32
C GLU A 116 26.59 7.51 2.63
N ARG A 117 25.70 6.54 2.44
CA ARG A 117 24.29 6.76 2.10
C ARG A 117 23.48 6.48 3.36
N VAL A 118 22.77 7.47 3.84
CA VAL A 118 22.03 7.44 5.11
C VAL A 118 20.56 7.71 4.85
N ARG A 119 19.67 6.86 5.39
CA ARG A 119 18.23 7.07 5.28
C ARG A 119 17.77 8.23 6.14
N ILE A 120 16.93 9.09 5.57
CA ILE A 120 16.29 10.22 6.23
C ILE A 120 14.79 10.22 5.92
N PRO A 121 13.94 10.87 6.75
CA PRO A 121 12.52 11.05 6.44
C PRO A 121 12.29 11.71 5.07
N LEU A 122 11.16 11.42 4.44
CA LEU A 122 10.69 12.18 3.27
C LEU A 122 10.38 13.62 3.63
N GLY A 123 9.67 13.84 4.75
CA GLY A 123 9.24 15.15 5.24
C GLY A 123 7.75 15.20 5.54
N LEU A 124 6.94 15.83 4.67
CA LEU A 124 5.50 15.91 4.82
C LEU A 124 4.80 14.98 3.82
N VAL A 125 4.04 14.01 4.33
CA VAL A 125 3.26 13.07 3.54
C VAL A 125 1.77 13.43 3.57
N ALA A 126 1.12 13.48 2.42
CA ALA A 126 -0.34 13.63 2.32
C ALA A 126 -0.98 12.27 2.01
N MET A 127 -1.77 11.75 2.93
CA MET A 127 -2.55 10.52 2.75
C MET A 127 -3.98 10.86 2.38
N ILE A 128 -4.42 10.44 1.19
CA ILE A 128 -5.76 10.75 0.64
C ILE A 128 -6.51 9.41 0.48
N TYR A 129 -7.58 9.21 1.27
CA TYR A 129 -8.19 7.87 1.37
C TYR A 129 -9.72 7.91 1.49
N GLU A 130 -10.36 6.80 1.12
CA GLU A 130 -11.82 6.60 1.12
C GLU A 130 -12.21 5.39 1.96
N ALA A 131 -13.35 5.49 2.66
CA ALA A 131 -14.09 4.40 3.30
C ALA A 131 -13.23 3.39 4.13
N ARG A 132 -12.15 3.85 4.75
CA ARG A 132 -11.22 3.02 5.52
C ARG A 132 -10.70 3.76 6.76
N PRO A 133 -11.47 3.83 7.85
CA PRO A 133 -11.08 4.57 9.05
C PRO A 133 -9.73 4.11 9.65
N ASN A 134 -9.40 2.82 9.54
CA ASN A 134 -8.12 2.28 9.98
C ASN A 134 -6.91 2.97 9.34
N VAL A 135 -7.03 3.43 8.08
CA VAL A 135 -5.94 4.11 7.38
C VAL A 135 -5.49 5.38 8.11
N THR A 136 -6.39 6.05 8.86
CA THR A 136 -6.03 7.19 9.72
C THR A 136 -4.93 6.81 10.71
N ALA A 137 -5.06 5.65 11.36
CA ALA A 137 -4.09 5.17 12.34
C ALA A 137 -2.85 4.56 11.67
N ASP A 138 -3.03 3.73 10.66
CA ASP A 138 -1.94 3.04 9.96
C ASP A 138 -0.98 4.06 9.31
N ALA A 139 -1.53 5.04 8.59
CA ALA A 139 -0.74 6.08 7.94
C ALA A 139 -0.03 6.98 8.95
N ALA A 140 -0.72 7.37 10.03
CA ALA A 140 -0.11 8.17 11.08
C ALA A 140 1.05 7.44 11.76
N ALA A 141 0.88 6.17 12.12
CA ALA A 141 1.91 5.37 12.77
C ALA A 141 3.14 5.15 11.86
N LEU A 142 2.93 4.79 10.60
CA LEU A 142 4.02 4.56 9.65
C LEU A 142 4.77 5.85 9.32
N CYS A 143 4.07 6.96 9.06
CA CYS A 143 4.70 8.25 8.84
C CYS A 143 5.49 8.71 10.07
N PHE A 144 4.90 8.62 11.26
CA PHE A 144 5.56 8.98 12.53
C PHE A 144 6.82 8.15 12.76
N TYR A 145 6.75 6.83 12.58
CA TYR A 145 7.90 5.94 12.78
C TYR A 145 9.03 6.22 11.81
N ALA A 146 8.69 6.54 10.55
CA ALA A 146 9.65 6.97 9.53
C ALA A 146 10.14 8.43 9.72
N GLY A 147 9.73 9.12 10.79
CA GLY A 147 10.15 10.48 11.10
C GLY A 147 9.44 11.59 10.30
N ASN A 148 8.31 11.28 9.66
CA ASN A 148 7.53 12.21 8.84
C ASN A 148 6.35 12.81 9.62
N ALA A 149 5.93 14.00 9.22
CA ALA A 149 4.61 14.51 9.51
C ALA A 149 3.60 14.05 8.46
N VAL A 150 2.31 14.01 8.80
CA VAL A 150 1.26 13.52 7.91
C VAL A 150 0.02 14.42 7.90
N LEU A 151 -0.44 14.75 6.67
CA LEU A 151 -1.76 15.30 6.39
C LEU A 151 -2.69 14.16 6.01
N LEU A 152 -3.78 14.00 6.75
CA LEU A 152 -4.77 12.94 6.58
C LEU A 152 -6.03 13.55 5.95
N ARG A 153 -6.37 13.15 4.73
CA ARG A 153 -7.59 13.56 4.04
C ARG A 153 -8.44 12.32 3.74
N GLY A 154 -9.32 11.99 4.69
CA GLY A 154 -10.30 10.90 4.55
C GLY A 154 -11.51 11.30 3.70
N GLY A 155 -12.32 10.32 3.31
CA GLY A 155 -13.61 10.55 2.68
C GLY A 155 -14.67 11.04 3.67
N SER A 156 -15.71 11.69 3.15
CA SER A 156 -16.81 12.25 3.97
C SER A 156 -17.63 11.17 4.69
N GLU A 157 -17.62 9.96 4.15
CA GLU A 157 -18.32 8.79 4.71
C GLU A 157 -17.69 8.26 6.00
N ALA A 158 -16.44 8.64 6.31
CA ALA A 158 -15.70 8.20 7.49
C ALA A 158 -15.27 9.34 8.42
N LEU A 159 -15.85 10.53 8.27
CA LEU A 159 -15.33 11.73 8.92
C LEU A 159 -15.37 11.65 10.45
N GLN A 160 -16.45 11.13 11.05
CA GLN A 160 -16.56 11.04 12.52
C GLN A 160 -15.56 10.02 13.07
N SER A 161 -15.44 8.86 12.42
CA SER A 161 -14.44 7.85 12.76
C SER A 161 -13.02 8.40 12.68
N ASN A 162 -12.69 9.09 11.58
CA ASN A 162 -11.36 9.66 11.36
C ASN A 162 -11.02 10.73 12.42
N ARG A 163 -12.00 11.57 12.80
CA ARG A 163 -11.85 12.56 13.88
C ARG A 163 -11.54 11.89 15.23
N ALA A 164 -12.32 10.87 15.60
CA ALA A 164 -12.13 10.17 16.86
C ALA A 164 -10.75 9.48 16.93
N ILE A 165 -10.34 8.80 15.85
CA ILE A 165 -9.03 8.15 15.74
C ILE A 165 -7.91 9.20 15.79
N ALA A 166 -7.94 10.25 14.96
CA ALA A 166 -6.92 11.29 14.94
C ALA A 166 -6.81 12.01 16.29
N SER A 167 -7.93 12.23 16.99
CA SER A 167 -7.94 12.79 18.35
C SER A 167 -7.19 11.89 19.34
N ALA A 168 -7.44 10.58 19.32
CA ALA A 168 -6.74 9.62 20.18
C ALA A 168 -5.23 9.60 19.93
N LEU A 169 -4.80 9.61 18.66
CA LEU A 169 -3.38 9.66 18.31
C LEU A 169 -2.70 10.96 18.76
N ARG A 170 -3.38 12.09 18.59
CA ARG A 170 -2.86 13.41 19.03
C ARG A 170 -2.77 13.52 20.55
N GLU A 171 -3.58 12.83 21.32
CA GLU A 171 -3.43 12.73 22.77
C GLU A 171 -2.13 12.04 23.17
N ALA A 172 -1.71 11.00 22.44
CA ALA A 172 -0.41 10.38 22.64
C ALA A 172 0.74 11.35 22.36
N LEU A 173 0.65 12.14 21.28
CA LEU A 173 1.64 13.20 21.01
C LEU A 173 1.71 14.22 22.16
N ARG A 174 0.54 14.66 22.66
CA ARG A 174 0.47 15.62 23.77
C ARG A 174 1.10 15.06 25.05
N ALA A 175 0.89 13.78 25.34
CA ALA A 175 1.44 13.12 26.53
C ALA A 175 2.99 13.03 26.50
N HIS A 176 3.59 13.17 25.32
CA HIS A 176 5.03 13.17 25.10
C HIS A 176 5.59 14.55 24.70
N ASP A 177 4.85 15.63 24.95
CA ASP A 177 5.23 17.02 24.63
C ASP A 177 5.59 17.25 23.15
N LEU A 178 4.98 16.48 22.23
CA LEU A 178 5.20 16.59 20.80
C LEU A 178 4.15 17.49 20.12
N PRO A 179 4.51 18.16 19.02
CA PRO A 179 3.61 19.05 18.32
C PRO A 179 2.44 18.28 17.68
N LEU A 180 1.21 18.65 18.05
CA LEU A 180 0.00 17.97 17.59
C LEU A 180 -0.20 18.09 16.07
N ALA A 181 0.36 19.12 15.44
CA ALA A 181 0.30 19.34 14.02
C ALA A 181 1.05 18.26 13.20
N ALA A 182 1.94 17.46 13.84
CA ALA A 182 2.60 16.34 13.16
C ALA A 182 1.62 15.29 12.60
N ILE A 183 0.42 15.18 13.19
CA ILE A 183 -0.69 14.39 12.68
C ILE A 183 -1.88 15.33 12.49
N THR A 184 -2.11 15.77 11.26
CA THR A 184 -3.17 16.73 10.94
C THR A 184 -4.25 16.08 10.09
N LEU A 185 -5.48 16.02 10.61
CA LEU A 185 -6.67 15.64 9.85
C LEU A 185 -7.24 16.86 9.16
N ILE A 186 -7.43 16.80 7.86
CA ILE A 186 -8.10 17.81 7.06
C ILE A 186 -9.62 17.57 7.17
N GLU A 187 -10.32 18.52 7.79
CA GLU A 187 -11.76 18.40 8.05
C GLU A 187 -12.62 19.05 6.98
N ASP A 188 -12.09 20.01 6.25
CA ASP A 188 -12.74 20.53 5.04
C ASP A 188 -12.52 19.56 3.87
N LEU A 189 -13.57 18.85 3.53
CA LEU A 189 -13.57 17.81 2.48
C LEU A 189 -14.05 18.35 1.13
N SER A 190 -14.13 19.65 0.97
CA SER A 190 -14.49 20.30 -0.29
C SER A 190 -13.53 19.90 -1.42
N ARG A 191 -14.00 20.04 -2.66
CA ARG A 191 -13.17 19.79 -3.84
C ARG A 191 -12.09 20.86 -3.99
N GLU A 192 -12.39 22.06 -3.55
CA GLU A 192 -11.49 23.22 -3.56
C GLU A 192 -10.27 22.94 -2.67
N THR A 193 -10.50 22.53 -1.42
CA THR A 193 -9.42 22.14 -0.47
C THR A 193 -8.60 20.96 -0.99
N MET A 194 -9.22 19.99 -1.66
CA MET A 194 -8.49 18.90 -2.32
C MET A 194 -7.58 19.44 -3.43
N MET A 195 -8.08 20.35 -4.27
CA MET A 195 -7.28 20.94 -5.34
C MET A 195 -6.12 21.76 -4.78
N GLU A 196 -6.35 22.56 -3.73
CA GLU A 196 -5.29 23.31 -3.05
C GLU A 196 -4.21 22.36 -2.51
N LEU A 197 -4.59 21.29 -1.79
CA LEU A 197 -3.67 20.27 -1.27
C LEU A 197 -2.76 19.73 -2.37
N LEU A 198 -3.33 19.36 -3.52
CA LEU A 198 -2.60 18.75 -4.64
C LEU A 198 -1.64 19.73 -5.35
N GLN A 199 -1.78 21.04 -5.14
CA GLN A 199 -0.90 22.07 -5.73
C GLN A 199 0.28 22.43 -4.82
N LEU A 200 0.31 22.05 -3.54
CA LEU A 200 1.33 22.44 -2.55
C LEU A 200 2.65 21.65 -2.69
N HIS A 201 3.19 21.60 -3.92
CA HIS A 201 4.42 20.85 -4.23
C HIS A 201 5.69 21.42 -3.57
N ASP A 202 5.63 22.63 -3.04
CA ASP A 202 6.69 23.28 -2.27
C ASP A 202 6.66 22.92 -0.77
N LEU A 203 5.58 22.32 -0.30
CA LEU A 203 5.38 21.94 1.10
C LEU A 203 5.23 20.43 1.31
N ILE A 204 4.57 19.74 0.39
CA ILE A 204 4.25 18.31 0.50
C ILE A 204 5.24 17.52 -0.35
N ASP A 205 5.95 16.60 0.28
CA ASP A 205 7.01 15.79 -0.35
C ASP A 205 6.45 14.56 -1.08
N LEU A 206 5.30 14.03 -0.62
CA LEU A 206 4.66 12.87 -1.22
C LEU A 206 3.15 12.85 -0.95
N ALA A 207 2.33 12.55 -1.97
CA ALA A 207 0.93 12.21 -1.83
C ALA A 207 0.69 10.73 -2.16
N ILE A 208 -0.12 10.06 -1.32
CA ILE A 208 -0.46 8.64 -1.45
C ILE A 208 -1.99 8.53 -1.50
N PRO A 209 -2.62 8.33 -2.67
CA PRO A 209 -4.04 8.06 -2.77
C PRO A 209 -4.36 6.59 -2.44
N ARG A 210 -5.43 6.38 -1.66
CA ARG A 210 -5.91 5.07 -1.18
C ARG A 210 -7.44 4.98 -1.32
N GLY A 211 -7.93 4.61 -2.46
CA GLY A 211 -9.37 4.56 -2.75
C GLY A 211 -9.69 3.84 -4.04
N GLY A 212 -10.86 4.12 -4.60
CA GLY A 212 -11.24 3.62 -5.91
C GLY A 212 -10.43 4.26 -7.04
N GLU A 213 -10.44 3.62 -8.22
CA GLU A 213 -9.70 4.09 -9.41
C GLU A 213 -10.01 5.56 -9.74
N GLY A 214 -11.24 6.01 -9.53
CA GLY A 214 -11.65 7.40 -9.78
C GLY A 214 -10.90 8.42 -8.92
N LEU A 215 -10.72 8.15 -7.62
CA LEU A 215 -9.91 8.99 -6.74
C LEU A 215 -8.45 8.99 -7.19
N ILE A 216 -7.90 7.81 -7.49
CA ILE A 216 -6.49 7.68 -7.85
C ILE A 216 -6.19 8.42 -9.16
N ARG A 217 -7.08 8.29 -10.17
CA ARG A 217 -6.98 9.04 -11.43
C ARG A 217 -7.08 10.54 -11.19
N PHE A 218 -8.08 10.98 -10.43
CA PHE A 218 -8.24 12.40 -10.10
C PHE A 218 -6.97 12.99 -9.46
N VAL A 219 -6.40 12.31 -8.45
CA VAL A 219 -5.15 12.75 -7.83
C VAL A 219 -4.01 12.76 -8.85
N ALA A 220 -3.87 11.71 -9.66
CA ALA A 220 -2.79 11.61 -10.64
C ALA A 220 -2.84 12.67 -11.73
N GLU A 221 -4.03 13.10 -12.13
CA GLU A 221 -4.26 14.11 -13.18
C GLU A 221 -4.07 15.54 -12.68
N HIS A 222 -4.37 15.79 -11.40
CA HIS A 222 -4.40 17.15 -10.86
C HIS A 222 -3.23 17.48 -9.94
N ALA A 223 -2.48 16.47 -9.45
CA ALA A 223 -1.40 16.72 -8.51
C ALA A 223 -0.16 17.32 -9.18
N ARG A 224 0.37 18.38 -8.57
CA ARG A 224 1.74 18.85 -8.78
C ARG A 224 2.70 18.27 -7.72
N VAL A 225 2.16 17.80 -6.60
CA VAL A 225 2.90 17.02 -5.59
C VAL A 225 3.29 15.66 -6.18
N PRO A 226 4.49 15.13 -5.89
CA PRO A 226 4.84 13.77 -6.26
C PRO A 226 3.82 12.75 -5.73
N VAL A 227 3.38 11.80 -6.58
CA VAL A 227 2.34 10.82 -6.24
C VAL A 227 2.88 9.42 -6.41
N ILE A 228 2.74 8.60 -5.38
CA ILE A 228 2.89 7.13 -5.46
C ILE A 228 1.51 6.50 -5.46
N LYS A 229 1.26 5.65 -6.45
CA LYS A 229 -0.08 5.07 -6.68
C LYS A 229 -0.04 3.68 -7.29
N HIS A 230 -1.16 2.98 -7.19
CA HIS A 230 -1.54 1.88 -8.08
C HIS A 230 -2.99 2.09 -8.52
N TYR A 231 -3.33 1.72 -9.74
CA TYR A 231 -4.70 1.89 -10.24
C TYR A 231 -5.56 0.66 -10.00
N ARG A 232 -5.03 -0.51 -10.31
CA ARG A 232 -5.72 -1.81 -10.25
C ARG A 232 -4.75 -2.91 -9.86
N GLY A 233 -5.28 -4.00 -9.29
CA GLY A 233 -4.54 -5.23 -8.98
C GLY A 233 -4.95 -6.38 -9.91
N VAL A 234 -4.56 -6.34 -11.19
CA VAL A 234 -4.79 -7.47 -12.11
C VAL A 234 -3.66 -8.48 -11.92
N CYS A 235 -3.88 -9.44 -11.02
CA CYS A 235 -2.87 -10.43 -10.65
C CYS A 235 -3.05 -11.73 -11.42
N HIS A 236 -1.94 -12.37 -11.85
CA HIS A 236 -1.95 -13.59 -12.63
C HIS A 236 -1.31 -14.76 -11.88
N LEU A 237 -1.83 -15.97 -12.13
CA LEU A 237 -1.13 -17.21 -11.86
C LEU A 237 -0.83 -17.90 -13.19
N TYR A 238 0.44 -18.09 -13.51
CA TYR A 238 0.87 -18.94 -14.62
C TYR A 238 1.26 -20.32 -14.13
N VAL A 239 0.60 -21.35 -14.65
CA VAL A 239 0.90 -22.77 -14.43
C VAL A 239 1.77 -23.27 -15.56
N ASP A 240 3.06 -23.42 -15.31
CA ASP A 240 4.04 -23.91 -16.29
C ASP A 240 3.90 -25.41 -16.54
N ARG A 241 4.40 -25.88 -17.69
CA ARG A 241 4.43 -27.32 -18.01
C ARG A 241 5.17 -28.18 -16.98
N SER A 242 6.14 -27.59 -16.27
CA SER A 242 6.93 -28.24 -15.22
C SER A 242 6.29 -28.19 -13.84
N ALA A 243 5.13 -27.53 -13.71
CA ALA A 243 4.49 -27.30 -12.42
C ALA A 243 4.12 -28.60 -11.70
N ASP A 244 4.22 -28.56 -10.38
CA ASP A 244 3.45 -29.46 -9.53
C ASP A 244 1.99 -28.99 -9.56
N LEU A 245 1.11 -29.81 -10.15
CA LEU A 245 -0.29 -29.43 -10.35
C LEU A 245 -1.09 -29.36 -9.05
N ASP A 246 -0.67 -30.04 -7.99
CA ASP A 246 -1.32 -29.95 -6.68
C ASP A 246 -0.89 -28.67 -5.97
N VAL A 247 0.37 -28.29 -6.05
CA VAL A 247 0.85 -26.97 -5.60
C VAL A 247 0.13 -25.86 -6.36
N ALA A 248 0.07 -25.93 -7.69
CA ALA A 248 -0.63 -24.94 -8.52
C ALA A 248 -2.12 -24.81 -8.11
N MET A 249 -2.77 -25.92 -7.75
CA MET A 249 -4.14 -25.93 -7.25
C MET A 249 -4.27 -25.16 -5.93
N HIS A 250 -3.37 -25.40 -4.96
CA HIS A 250 -3.40 -24.68 -3.69
C HIS A 250 -3.20 -23.18 -3.89
N LEU A 251 -2.25 -22.77 -4.74
CA LEU A 251 -2.01 -21.36 -5.07
C LEU A 251 -3.23 -20.71 -5.71
N LEU A 252 -3.91 -21.40 -6.62
CA LEU A 252 -5.11 -20.92 -7.29
C LEU A 252 -6.27 -20.70 -6.31
N ILE A 253 -6.55 -21.70 -5.49
CA ILE A 253 -7.67 -21.66 -4.53
C ILE A 253 -7.42 -20.58 -3.48
N ASP A 254 -6.24 -20.55 -2.88
CA ASP A 254 -5.89 -19.53 -1.89
C ASP A 254 -5.93 -18.14 -2.52
N GLY A 255 -5.28 -17.96 -3.66
CA GLY A 255 -5.16 -16.65 -4.32
C GLY A 255 -6.49 -16.07 -4.80
N LYS A 256 -7.49 -16.91 -5.17
CA LYS A 256 -8.79 -16.40 -5.64
C LYS A 256 -9.89 -16.41 -4.60
N THR A 257 -9.94 -17.40 -3.69
CA THR A 257 -11.17 -17.64 -2.92
C THR A 257 -11.13 -17.18 -1.47
N THR A 258 -9.95 -16.93 -0.90
CA THR A 258 -9.84 -16.54 0.52
C THR A 258 -10.31 -15.11 0.79
N ARG A 259 -9.99 -14.17 -0.09
CA ARG A 259 -10.43 -12.76 -0.03
C ARG A 259 -10.48 -12.17 -1.44
N PRO A 260 -11.56 -12.35 -2.20
CA PRO A 260 -11.62 -11.95 -3.61
C PRO A 260 -11.61 -10.42 -3.83
N ALA A 261 -12.06 -9.64 -2.83
CA ALA A 261 -12.20 -8.18 -2.92
C ALA A 261 -10.94 -7.38 -2.52
N VAL A 262 -9.74 -7.99 -2.66
CA VAL A 262 -8.45 -7.31 -2.39
C VAL A 262 -7.55 -7.32 -3.62
N CYS A 263 -6.67 -6.32 -3.72
CA CYS A 263 -5.84 -6.07 -4.91
C CYS A 263 -4.82 -7.17 -5.24
N ASN A 264 -4.48 -8.04 -4.28
CA ASN A 264 -3.57 -9.19 -4.49
C ASN A 264 -4.31 -10.52 -4.74
N ALA A 265 -5.65 -10.47 -4.92
CA ALA A 265 -6.40 -11.64 -5.37
C ALA A 265 -6.09 -11.95 -6.85
N LEU A 266 -6.11 -13.22 -7.21
CA LEU A 266 -5.92 -13.62 -8.60
C LEU A 266 -7.12 -13.20 -9.45
N GLU A 267 -6.85 -12.58 -10.59
CA GLU A 267 -7.87 -12.20 -11.56
C GLU A 267 -7.76 -13.02 -12.86
N THR A 268 -6.56 -13.52 -13.18
CA THR A 268 -6.34 -14.35 -14.36
C THR A 268 -5.51 -15.60 -14.05
N LEU A 269 -5.99 -16.74 -14.56
CA LEU A 269 -5.28 -18.01 -14.59
C LEU A 269 -4.75 -18.29 -16.00
N LEU A 270 -3.44 -18.37 -16.16
CA LEU A 270 -2.76 -18.78 -17.37
C LEU A 270 -2.27 -20.21 -17.22
N VAL A 271 -2.55 -21.09 -18.18
CA VAL A 271 -2.15 -22.51 -18.12
C VAL A 271 -1.41 -22.91 -19.38
N HIS A 272 -0.22 -23.49 -19.23
CA HIS A 272 0.54 -24.03 -20.35
C HIS A 272 -0.26 -25.14 -21.06
N ALA A 273 -0.23 -25.15 -22.40
CA ALA A 273 -1.01 -26.07 -23.24
C ALA A 273 -0.78 -27.56 -22.86
N ASP A 274 0.47 -27.94 -22.57
CA ASP A 274 0.83 -29.32 -22.26
C ASP A 274 0.17 -29.88 -20.99
N VAL A 275 -0.20 -29.01 -20.04
CA VAL A 275 -0.81 -29.42 -18.77
C VAL A 275 -2.29 -29.04 -18.67
N ALA A 276 -2.80 -28.25 -19.62
CA ALA A 276 -4.16 -27.72 -19.59
C ALA A 276 -5.23 -28.84 -19.49
N GLY A 277 -5.09 -29.90 -20.25
CA GLY A 277 -6.05 -31.04 -20.23
C GLY A 277 -6.10 -31.79 -18.90
N LYS A 278 -4.99 -31.80 -18.13
CA LYS A 278 -4.93 -32.42 -16.80
C LYS A 278 -5.35 -31.45 -15.68
N PHE A 279 -5.00 -30.17 -15.81
CA PHE A 279 -5.18 -29.19 -14.76
C PHE A 279 -6.56 -28.54 -14.78
N LEU A 280 -7.02 -28.04 -15.95
CA LEU A 280 -8.26 -27.27 -16.05
C LEU A 280 -9.50 -27.97 -15.52
N PRO A 281 -9.79 -29.26 -15.87
CA PRO A 281 -10.98 -29.89 -15.35
C PRO A 281 -11.04 -29.97 -13.82
N ARG A 282 -9.91 -30.24 -13.18
CA ARG A 282 -9.79 -30.28 -11.71
C ARG A 282 -9.91 -28.89 -11.10
N ALA A 283 -9.18 -27.92 -11.66
CA ALA A 283 -9.12 -26.54 -11.18
C ALA A 283 -10.49 -25.86 -11.23
N THR A 284 -11.19 -26.01 -12.36
CA THR A 284 -12.51 -25.40 -12.55
C THR A 284 -13.58 -26.03 -11.68
N ALA A 285 -13.55 -27.35 -11.49
CA ALA A 285 -14.45 -28.02 -10.54
C ALA A 285 -14.25 -27.50 -9.12
N ALA A 286 -12.99 -27.33 -8.68
CA ALA A 286 -12.66 -26.82 -7.35
C ALA A 286 -13.05 -25.35 -7.14
N LEU A 287 -12.91 -24.50 -8.17
CA LEU A 287 -13.32 -23.10 -8.15
C LEU A 287 -14.84 -22.96 -8.10
N ARG A 288 -15.58 -23.72 -8.95
CA ARG A 288 -17.05 -23.73 -8.94
C ARG A 288 -17.64 -24.17 -7.60
N ALA A 289 -17.06 -25.20 -7.00
CA ALA A 289 -17.47 -25.65 -5.67
C ALA A 289 -17.37 -24.52 -4.61
N ARG A 290 -16.67 -23.44 -4.92
CA ARG A 290 -16.50 -22.21 -4.08
C ARG A 290 -17.26 -21.01 -4.65
N GLY A 291 -18.12 -21.21 -5.63
CA GLY A 291 -18.95 -20.15 -6.22
C GLY A 291 -18.21 -19.23 -7.20
N VAL A 292 -17.04 -19.62 -7.72
CA VAL A 292 -16.29 -18.80 -8.67
C VAL A 292 -16.86 -18.90 -10.07
N GLU A 293 -17.21 -17.77 -10.68
CA GLU A 293 -17.55 -17.65 -12.09
C GLU A 293 -16.27 -17.76 -12.95
N LEU A 294 -16.36 -18.52 -14.03
CA LEU A 294 -15.21 -18.82 -14.90
C LEU A 294 -15.44 -18.20 -16.28
N ARG A 295 -14.51 -17.35 -16.73
CA ARG A 295 -14.49 -16.76 -18.05
C ARG A 295 -13.29 -17.31 -18.84
N GLY A 296 -13.50 -18.04 -19.91
CA GLY A 296 -12.46 -18.79 -20.59
C GLY A 296 -12.26 -18.45 -22.06
N CYS A 297 -11.01 -18.48 -22.56
CA CYS A 297 -10.73 -18.43 -23.98
C CYS A 297 -11.26 -19.74 -24.69
N ASP A 298 -11.35 -19.73 -26.01
CA ASP A 298 -11.83 -20.87 -26.75
C ASP A 298 -11.06 -22.17 -26.46
N ARG A 299 -9.74 -22.08 -26.28
CA ARG A 299 -8.90 -23.24 -25.94
C ARG A 299 -9.20 -23.79 -24.53
N SER A 300 -9.46 -22.93 -23.55
CA SER A 300 -9.83 -23.37 -22.21
C SER A 300 -11.25 -23.96 -22.20
N ARG A 301 -12.16 -23.38 -22.96
CA ARG A 301 -13.54 -23.86 -23.16
C ARG A 301 -13.60 -25.21 -23.88
N ALA A 302 -12.61 -25.54 -24.71
CA ALA A 302 -12.50 -26.88 -25.31
C ALA A 302 -12.27 -27.98 -24.25
N PHE A 303 -11.66 -27.65 -23.10
CA PHE A 303 -11.50 -28.58 -21.98
C PHE A 303 -12.68 -28.51 -20.98
N VAL A 304 -13.36 -27.38 -20.89
CA VAL A 304 -14.44 -27.12 -19.92
C VAL A 304 -15.48 -26.24 -20.60
N ALA A 305 -16.46 -26.87 -21.23
CA ALA A 305 -17.38 -26.21 -22.17
C ALA A 305 -18.34 -25.17 -21.58
N ASP A 306 -18.61 -25.22 -20.29
CA ASP A 306 -19.56 -24.35 -19.57
C ASP A 306 -18.95 -23.10 -18.97
N MET A 307 -17.72 -22.72 -19.35
CA MET A 307 -17.18 -21.40 -19.07
C MET A 307 -17.85 -20.34 -19.96
N ILE A 308 -18.05 -19.13 -19.40
CA ILE A 308 -18.43 -17.94 -20.17
C ILE A 308 -17.28 -17.60 -21.13
N ALA A 309 -17.57 -17.14 -22.34
CA ALA A 309 -16.51 -16.72 -23.26
C ALA A 309 -15.82 -15.45 -22.73
N ALA A 310 -14.50 -15.50 -22.59
CA ALA A 310 -13.69 -14.36 -22.15
C ALA A 310 -13.28 -13.49 -23.34
N GLY A 311 -13.42 -12.19 -23.18
CA GLY A 311 -12.87 -11.16 -24.07
C GLY A 311 -11.67 -10.44 -23.45
N ASP A 312 -11.08 -9.49 -24.19
CA ASP A 312 -9.94 -8.69 -23.72
C ASP A 312 -10.28 -7.85 -22.48
N GLU A 313 -11.54 -7.43 -22.35
CA GLU A 313 -12.02 -6.71 -21.18
C GLU A 313 -11.94 -7.53 -19.89
N ASP A 314 -12.18 -8.86 -19.98
CA ASP A 314 -12.10 -9.77 -18.85
C ASP A 314 -10.66 -9.96 -18.38
N TYR A 315 -9.69 -10.01 -19.32
CA TYR A 315 -8.26 -10.12 -18.97
C TYR A 315 -7.69 -8.84 -18.41
N ALA A 316 -8.27 -7.68 -18.71
CA ALA A 316 -7.86 -6.39 -18.16
C ALA A 316 -8.62 -6.02 -16.88
N ALA A 317 -9.61 -6.82 -16.46
CA ALA A 317 -10.46 -6.52 -15.32
C ALA A 317 -9.80 -6.88 -13.99
N GLU A 318 -9.96 -6.00 -13.01
CA GLU A 318 -9.88 -6.31 -11.59
C GLU A 318 -11.32 -6.57 -11.12
N PHE A 319 -11.71 -7.83 -11.02
CA PHE A 319 -13.11 -8.21 -10.73
C PHE A 319 -13.50 -7.87 -9.29
N LEU A 320 -12.57 -8.00 -8.35
CA LEU A 320 -12.81 -7.82 -6.90
C LEU A 320 -13.95 -8.70 -6.37
N ASP A 321 -14.21 -9.82 -7.06
CA ASP A 321 -15.29 -10.75 -6.78
C ASP A 321 -14.84 -12.20 -7.10
N LEU A 322 -15.69 -13.17 -6.84
CA LEU A 322 -15.50 -14.57 -7.18
C LEU A 322 -15.66 -14.82 -8.70
N ILE A 323 -14.87 -14.10 -9.49
CA ILE A 323 -14.78 -14.22 -10.95
C ILE A 323 -13.31 -14.35 -11.34
N ILE A 324 -12.97 -15.25 -12.26
CA ILE A 324 -11.61 -15.40 -12.77
C ILE A 324 -11.60 -15.63 -14.27
N ALA A 325 -10.69 -14.94 -14.98
CA ALA A 325 -10.41 -15.21 -16.39
C ALA A 325 -9.43 -16.38 -16.53
N VAL A 326 -9.61 -17.22 -17.54
CA VAL A 326 -8.80 -18.43 -17.78
C VAL A 326 -8.32 -18.45 -19.22
N ARG A 327 -7.00 -18.57 -19.42
CA ARG A 327 -6.41 -18.65 -20.75
C ARG A 327 -5.38 -19.77 -20.86
N VAL A 328 -5.47 -20.56 -21.92
CA VAL A 328 -4.43 -21.51 -22.32
C VAL A 328 -3.40 -20.82 -23.19
N VAL A 329 -2.14 -20.91 -22.82
CA VAL A 329 -0.99 -20.33 -23.53
C VAL A 329 -0.05 -21.41 -24.01
N ASP A 330 0.67 -21.15 -25.12
CA ASP A 330 1.55 -22.16 -25.73
C ASP A 330 2.82 -22.41 -24.92
N ASP A 331 3.35 -21.36 -24.34
CA ASP A 331 4.61 -21.37 -23.61
C ASP A 331 4.75 -20.20 -22.61
N LEU A 332 5.92 -20.12 -22.00
CA LEU A 332 6.28 -19.04 -21.07
C LEU A 332 6.26 -17.66 -21.75
N ASP A 333 6.70 -17.56 -23.01
CA ASP A 333 6.78 -16.26 -23.70
C ASP A 333 5.38 -15.71 -24.00
N ALA A 334 4.44 -16.60 -24.36
CA ALA A 334 3.03 -16.25 -24.52
C ALA A 334 2.38 -15.83 -23.19
N ALA A 335 2.73 -16.47 -22.07
CA ALA A 335 2.28 -16.06 -20.73
C ALA A 335 2.82 -14.66 -20.37
N ILE A 336 4.11 -14.43 -20.57
CA ILE A 336 4.75 -13.12 -20.32
C ILE A 336 4.14 -12.03 -21.20
N ALA A 337 3.88 -12.32 -22.48
CA ALA A 337 3.25 -11.37 -23.39
C ALA A 337 1.84 -10.99 -22.92
N HIS A 338 1.05 -11.99 -22.46
CA HIS A 338 -0.26 -11.75 -21.89
C HIS A 338 -0.19 -10.84 -20.65
N ILE A 339 0.67 -11.19 -19.69
CA ILE A 339 0.84 -10.41 -18.44
C ILE A 339 1.27 -8.97 -18.74
N ARG A 340 2.20 -8.77 -19.68
CA ARG A 340 2.65 -7.43 -20.08
C ARG A 340 1.57 -6.60 -20.75
N HIS A 341 0.63 -7.23 -21.42
CA HIS A 341 -0.45 -6.56 -22.14
C HIS A 341 -1.63 -6.20 -21.22
N PHE A 342 -2.06 -7.13 -20.36
CA PHE A 342 -3.27 -7.00 -19.55
C PHE A 342 -2.99 -6.69 -18.08
N GLY A 343 -1.79 -7.01 -17.58
CA GLY A 343 -1.41 -6.84 -16.18
C GLY A 343 -1.29 -5.39 -15.75
N SER A 344 -1.24 -5.20 -14.44
CA SER A 344 -1.20 -3.89 -13.78
C SER A 344 0.16 -3.59 -13.13
N ASP A 345 1.18 -4.38 -13.38
CA ASP A 345 2.48 -4.35 -12.71
C ASP A 345 2.39 -4.56 -11.17
N HIS A 346 1.31 -5.19 -10.67
CA HIS A 346 1.07 -5.40 -9.24
C HIS A 346 1.73 -6.69 -8.73
N THR A 347 1.12 -7.85 -8.96
CA THR A 347 1.59 -9.14 -8.42
C THR A 347 1.39 -10.25 -9.44
N GLU A 348 2.47 -11.00 -9.70
CA GLU A 348 2.45 -12.12 -10.64
C GLU A 348 3.00 -13.38 -9.97
N VAL A 349 2.38 -14.52 -10.27
CA VAL A 349 2.74 -15.82 -9.71
C VAL A 349 3.08 -16.79 -10.82
N ILE A 350 4.17 -17.55 -10.66
CA ILE A 350 4.45 -18.73 -11.47
C ILE A 350 4.46 -19.99 -10.59
N ALA A 351 3.75 -21.03 -11.03
CA ALA A 351 3.92 -22.38 -10.53
C ALA A 351 4.83 -23.15 -11.48
N ALA A 352 6.04 -23.52 -11.07
CA ALA A 352 7.04 -24.21 -11.89
C ALA A 352 8.04 -24.98 -11.01
N ARG A 353 8.42 -26.21 -11.46
CA ARG A 353 9.55 -26.95 -10.88
C ARG A 353 10.88 -26.61 -11.55
N ASP A 354 10.85 -26.20 -12.82
CA ASP A 354 12.05 -25.79 -13.55
C ASP A 354 12.53 -24.40 -13.09
N ALA A 355 13.68 -24.38 -12.44
CA ALA A 355 14.28 -23.16 -11.90
C ALA A 355 14.73 -22.19 -13.01
N GLY A 356 15.04 -22.70 -14.22
CA GLY A 356 15.40 -21.87 -15.37
C GLY A 356 14.20 -21.07 -15.87
N THR A 357 13.06 -21.74 -16.03
CA THR A 357 11.77 -21.12 -16.40
C THR A 357 11.34 -20.08 -15.36
N ALA A 358 11.43 -20.42 -14.05
CA ALA A 358 11.08 -19.48 -12.99
C ALA A 358 11.96 -18.23 -13.02
N ARG A 359 13.30 -18.36 -13.19
CA ARG A 359 14.19 -17.20 -13.31
C ARG A 359 13.88 -16.33 -14.54
N ARG A 360 13.57 -16.96 -15.70
CA ARG A 360 13.16 -16.22 -16.91
C ARG A 360 11.87 -15.44 -16.67
N PHE A 361 10.88 -16.04 -16.02
CA PHE A 361 9.62 -15.39 -15.66
C PHE A 361 9.87 -14.13 -14.81
N VAL A 362 10.63 -14.29 -13.71
CA VAL A 362 10.99 -13.17 -12.81
C VAL A 362 11.73 -12.06 -13.55
N ALA A 363 12.72 -12.41 -14.37
CA ALA A 363 13.54 -11.42 -15.10
C ALA A 363 12.76 -10.69 -16.21
N ALA A 364 11.74 -11.32 -16.77
CA ALA A 364 10.98 -10.76 -17.89
C ALA A 364 9.86 -9.82 -17.46
N LEU A 365 9.39 -9.89 -16.20
CA LEU A 365 8.28 -9.09 -15.72
C LEU A 365 8.76 -7.81 -15.03
N ARG A 366 7.88 -6.82 -15.03
CA ARG A 366 8.13 -5.51 -14.40
C ARG A 366 7.34 -5.32 -13.13
N SER A 367 6.51 -6.29 -12.77
CA SER A 367 5.58 -6.22 -11.65
C SER A 367 6.30 -6.04 -10.32
N ALA A 368 5.67 -5.31 -9.41
CA ALA A 368 6.22 -4.94 -8.12
C ALA A 368 6.50 -6.16 -7.24
N VAL A 369 5.67 -7.20 -7.37
CA VAL A 369 5.86 -8.47 -6.67
C VAL A 369 5.78 -9.61 -7.68
N VAL A 370 6.80 -10.46 -7.70
CA VAL A 370 6.82 -11.69 -8.51
C VAL A 370 7.11 -12.86 -7.60
N MET A 371 6.22 -13.85 -7.62
CA MET A 371 6.27 -15.01 -6.73
C MET A 371 6.52 -16.30 -7.50
N VAL A 372 7.36 -17.14 -6.96
CA VAL A 372 7.64 -18.48 -7.47
C VAL A 372 7.11 -19.49 -6.46
N ASN A 373 6.11 -20.29 -6.86
CA ASN A 373 5.49 -21.32 -6.02
C ASN A 373 4.97 -20.81 -4.66
N ALA A 374 4.53 -19.54 -4.62
CA ALA A 374 3.92 -18.92 -3.43
C ALA A 374 2.63 -18.22 -3.83
N SER A 375 1.67 -18.14 -2.92
CA SER A 375 0.37 -17.51 -3.18
C SER A 375 0.50 -15.99 -3.37
N SER A 376 -0.28 -15.41 -4.29
CA SER A 376 -0.40 -13.97 -4.46
C SER A 376 -0.82 -13.25 -3.17
N ARG A 377 -1.46 -13.96 -2.24
CA ARG A 377 -1.91 -13.45 -0.95
C ARG A 377 -0.76 -12.99 -0.04
N PHE A 378 0.47 -13.48 -0.26
CA PHE A 378 1.66 -12.97 0.43
C PHE A 378 2.13 -11.59 -0.06
N SER A 379 1.55 -11.03 -1.12
CA SER A 379 1.78 -9.62 -1.51
C SER A 379 1.02 -8.68 -0.57
N ASP A 380 1.41 -8.68 0.69
CA ASP A 380 0.81 -7.96 1.80
C ASP A 380 1.92 -7.52 2.75
N GLY A 381 1.84 -6.28 3.25
CA GLY A 381 2.88 -5.73 4.10
C GLY A 381 3.11 -6.51 5.39
N SER A 382 2.05 -7.07 6.00
CA SER A 382 2.18 -7.90 7.21
C SER A 382 2.92 -9.21 6.93
N GLU A 383 2.59 -9.85 5.81
CA GLU A 383 3.21 -11.12 5.39
C GLU A 383 4.67 -10.93 4.97
N LEU A 384 5.02 -9.78 4.42
CA LEU A 384 6.39 -9.41 4.05
C LEU A 384 7.21 -8.85 5.21
N GLY A 385 6.65 -8.84 6.44
CA GLY A 385 7.35 -8.38 7.63
C GLY A 385 7.42 -6.86 7.79
N LEU A 386 6.56 -6.10 7.08
CA LEU A 386 6.51 -4.65 7.17
C LEU A 386 5.60 -4.15 8.33
N GLY A 387 5.02 -5.04 9.10
CA GLY A 387 4.13 -4.78 10.25
C GLY A 387 2.77 -4.20 9.84
N ALA A 388 2.75 -2.98 9.32
CA ALA A 388 1.60 -2.37 8.66
C ALA A 388 1.99 -1.91 7.26
N GLU A 389 0.99 -1.65 6.42
CA GLU A 389 1.15 -1.22 5.05
C GLU A 389 0.41 0.10 4.80
N ILE A 390 1.12 1.12 4.33
CA ILE A 390 0.49 2.39 3.96
C ILE A 390 -0.21 2.30 2.59
N GLY A 391 0.22 1.36 1.78
CA GLY A 391 -0.31 1.08 0.44
C GLY A 391 0.66 0.24 -0.38
N ILE A 392 0.24 -0.09 -1.60
CA ILE A 392 1.06 -0.78 -2.58
C ILE A 392 1.37 0.19 -3.72
N SER A 393 2.60 0.23 -4.18
CA SER A 393 3.04 1.07 -5.30
C SER A 393 3.31 0.23 -6.54
N THR A 394 2.67 0.59 -7.66
CA THR A 394 3.11 0.16 -8.99
C THR A 394 3.80 1.29 -9.76
N THR A 395 4.07 2.42 -9.09
CA THR A 395 4.83 3.54 -9.61
C THR A 395 6.31 3.29 -9.39
N ARG A 396 7.10 3.21 -10.46
CA ARG A 396 8.54 2.92 -10.39
C ARG A 396 9.36 4.15 -9.97
N LEU A 397 9.28 4.47 -8.68
CA LEU A 397 10.05 5.51 -7.99
C LEU A 397 10.92 4.88 -6.90
N HIS A 398 11.17 5.59 -5.80
CA HIS A 398 11.96 5.09 -4.68
C HIS A 398 11.28 3.96 -3.88
N ALA A 399 9.95 3.82 -3.98
CA ALA A 399 9.18 2.74 -3.36
C ALA A 399 8.37 1.98 -4.43
N TYR A 400 8.42 0.65 -4.42
CA TYR A 400 7.79 -0.23 -5.38
C TYR A 400 7.30 -1.51 -4.70
N GLY A 401 6.01 -1.86 -4.84
CA GLY A 401 5.35 -2.93 -4.10
C GLY A 401 4.73 -2.45 -2.79
N PRO A 402 4.46 -3.36 -1.84
CA PRO A 402 3.96 -3.04 -0.52
C PRO A 402 4.89 -2.07 0.23
N MET A 403 4.32 -1.04 0.84
CA MET A 403 5.08 0.06 1.44
C MET A 403 4.90 0.08 2.96
N GLY A 404 5.98 -0.19 3.69
CA GLY A 404 6.11 0.03 5.13
C GLY A 404 6.85 1.34 5.45
N ALA A 405 7.37 1.45 6.67
CA ALA A 405 8.07 2.65 7.14
C ALA A 405 9.33 2.99 6.32
N GLU A 406 10.06 1.97 5.83
CA GLU A 406 11.26 2.19 5.00
C GLU A 406 10.93 2.92 3.69
N ALA A 407 9.80 2.60 3.06
CA ALA A 407 9.33 3.24 1.83
C ALA A 407 8.96 4.73 2.02
N LEU A 408 8.83 5.19 3.26
CA LEU A 408 8.58 6.59 3.64
C LEU A 408 9.88 7.34 3.98
N THR A 409 11.03 6.81 3.54
CA THR A 409 12.36 7.43 3.68
C THR A 409 13.05 7.54 2.33
N ILE A 410 14.02 8.46 2.25
CA ILE A 410 14.96 8.57 1.13
C ILE A 410 16.39 8.50 1.64
N GLU A 411 17.36 8.38 0.74
CA GLU A 411 18.77 8.36 1.09
C GLU A 411 19.44 9.68 0.74
N ARG A 412 20.28 10.17 1.64
CA ARG A 412 21.19 11.29 1.35
C ARG A 412 22.64 10.84 1.46
N TYR A 413 23.52 11.54 0.78
CA TYR A 413 24.95 11.36 0.94
C TYR A 413 25.46 12.16 2.14
N VAL A 414 26.24 11.47 3.01
CA VAL A 414 27.02 12.08 4.07
C VAL A 414 28.48 11.80 3.75
N ILE A 415 29.29 12.87 3.70
CA ILE A 415 30.70 12.76 3.29
C ILE A 415 31.54 13.25 4.47
N HIS A 416 32.40 12.37 4.95
CA HIS A 416 33.38 12.66 5.99
C HIS A 416 34.75 12.79 5.34
N GLY A 417 35.40 13.92 5.59
CA GLY A 417 36.73 14.22 5.10
C GLY A 417 37.59 14.83 6.19
N ASP A 418 38.86 14.98 5.86
CA ASP A 418 39.89 15.53 6.73
C ASP A 418 40.63 16.67 5.98
N GLY A 419 39.85 17.56 5.34
CA GLY A 419 40.36 18.69 4.58
C GLY A 419 40.68 18.42 3.11
N GLN A 420 40.26 17.25 2.55
CA GLN A 420 40.46 16.97 1.13
C GLN A 420 39.69 17.96 0.24
N VAL A 421 40.37 18.46 -0.78
CA VAL A 421 39.82 19.35 -1.80
C VAL A 421 39.82 18.66 -3.16
N ARG A 422 38.85 19.00 -4.02
CA ARG A 422 38.76 18.40 -5.37
C ARG A 422 39.88 18.89 -6.30
N HIS A 423 40.23 20.13 -6.16
CA HIS A 423 41.33 20.76 -6.93
C HIS A 423 42.26 21.42 -5.93
N SER A 424 43.49 20.91 -5.79
CA SER A 424 44.53 21.65 -5.11
C SER A 424 44.96 22.78 -6.03
N GLU A 425 44.66 24.02 -5.63
CA GLU A 425 45.49 25.11 -6.19
C GLU A 425 46.90 24.79 -5.74
N SER A 426 47.82 24.65 -6.72
CA SER A 426 49.24 24.64 -6.42
C SER A 426 49.51 25.95 -5.68
N ALA A 427 49.93 25.85 -4.40
CA ALA A 427 50.39 26.98 -3.64
C ALA A 427 51.48 27.67 -4.50
N ALA A 428 51.15 28.85 -5.02
CA ALA A 428 52.06 29.72 -5.70
C ALA A 428 53.01 30.34 -4.67
#